data_b97c0987bb4bd2e3d4851225697f6b52
#
_entry.id   b97c0987bb4bd2e3d4851225697f6b52
#
_cell.length_a   1.000
_cell.length_b   1.000
_cell.length_c   1.000
_cell.angle_alpha   90.00
_cell.angle_beta   90.00
_cell.angle_gamma   90.00
#
_symmetry.space_group_name_H-M   'P 1'
#
loop_
_entity.id
_entity.type
_entity.pdbx_description
1 polymer ?
#
loop_
_entity_poly.entity_id
_entity_poly.type
_entity_poly.pdbx_seq_one_letter_code
_entity_poly.pdbx_strand_id
1 'polypeptide(L)'
;MAKGPGINFWDPFLKQIARGFNKSTLDSYLPKTVVMDSSGASHVGVFPTSRVNPLGSGDVFSAVFAYYWAERGTSANEAARLASKATSAWVSKEPFQVINKEGNVVSPDSSSEIYAESVFVYIAAPFFTVAERWSVELCRTALKDLGAKVFSPLQDVGWGPPEYVAPADLAGLKQAHSVLALLDGLDSGTMYELGYATAQGIPVVGLASDKRGLDLTMIAGNGARIHGEPSSAVYDAIWQGIIHSRTIS
;
A
#
# COMPACT_ATOMS: atom_id res chain seq x y z
N MET A 1 -32.96 21.32 -16.51
CA MET A 1 -31.89 20.89 -15.60
C MET A 1 -32.23 19.45 -15.18
N ALA A 2 -31.63 18.48 -15.82
CA ALA A 2 -31.78 17.06 -15.46
C ALA A 2 -30.94 16.80 -14.22
N LYS A 3 -31.58 16.38 -13.13
CA LYS A 3 -30.87 15.84 -11.98
C LYS A 3 -30.20 14.55 -12.40
N GLY A 4 -28.90 14.56 -12.48
CA GLY A 4 -28.12 13.33 -12.61
C GLY A 4 -28.45 12.37 -11.45
N PRO A 5 -28.35 11.05 -11.66
CA PRO A 5 -28.61 10.08 -10.61
C PRO A 5 -27.69 10.37 -9.43
N GLY A 6 -28.28 10.64 -8.28
CA GLY A 6 -27.55 10.88 -7.04
C GLY A 6 -26.74 9.64 -6.69
N ILE A 7 -25.44 9.70 -6.87
CA ILE A 7 -24.52 8.66 -6.44
C ILE A 7 -24.26 8.89 -4.96
N ASN A 8 -24.84 8.04 -4.13
CA ASN A 8 -24.55 8.02 -2.71
C ASN A 8 -23.29 7.17 -2.50
N PHE A 9 -22.11 7.80 -2.45
CA PHE A 9 -20.79 7.17 -2.51
C PHE A 9 -20.49 6.19 -1.36
N TRP A 10 -21.24 6.23 -0.24
CA TRP A 10 -20.79 5.56 0.98
C TRP A 10 -21.72 4.48 1.53
N ASP A 11 -23.01 4.50 1.32
CA ASP A 11 -23.94 3.63 2.04
C ASP A 11 -24.29 2.29 1.35
N PRO A 12 -24.49 2.18 0.02
CA PRO A 12 -24.69 0.88 -0.62
C PRO A 12 -23.42 0.05 -0.74
N PHE A 13 -22.27 0.70 -0.93
CA PHE A 13 -20.98 0.08 -1.15
C PHE A 13 -20.48 -0.67 0.09
N LEU A 14 -20.51 -0.05 1.26
CA LEU A 14 -20.12 -0.70 2.51
C LEU A 14 -21.09 -1.81 2.92
N LYS A 15 -22.39 -1.67 2.64
CA LYS A 15 -23.40 -2.72 2.93
C LYS A 15 -23.33 -3.90 1.96
N GLN A 16 -22.92 -3.69 0.73
CA GLN A 16 -22.78 -4.76 -0.27
C GLN A 16 -21.48 -5.53 -0.08
N ILE A 17 -20.38 -4.88 0.32
CA ILE A 17 -19.13 -5.53 0.76
C ILE A 17 -19.42 -6.43 1.97
N ALA A 18 -20.24 -5.98 2.93
CA ALA A 18 -20.56 -6.77 4.11
C ALA A 18 -21.52 -7.95 3.85
N ARG A 19 -22.19 -8.03 2.71
CA ARG A 19 -23.26 -9.02 2.46
C ARG A 19 -23.02 -10.04 1.37
N GLY A 20 -21.99 -9.96 0.56
CA GLY A 20 -21.97 -10.80 -0.64
C GLY A 20 -20.67 -11.22 -1.28
N PHE A 21 -19.51 -10.94 -0.71
CA PHE A 21 -18.28 -11.41 -1.32
C PHE A 21 -17.88 -12.79 -0.75
N ASN A 22 -17.95 -13.79 -1.62
CA ASN A 22 -17.39 -15.11 -1.38
C ASN A 22 -15.86 -14.94 -1.23
N LYS A 23 -15.25 -15.60 -0.24
CA LYS A 23 -13.83 -15.50 0.12
C LYS A 23 -12.88 -15.74 -1.07
N SER A 24 -13.31 -16.48 -2.07
CA SER A 24 -12.56 -16.75 -3.31
C SER A 24 -12.48 -15.54 -4.27
N THR A 25 -13.34 -14.54 -4.10
CA THR A 25 -13.36 -13.33 -4.94
C THR A 25 -12.49 -12.21 -4.34
N LEU A 26 -12.17 -12.28 -3.04
CA LEU A 26 -11.30 -11.34 -2.34
C LEU A 26 -9.81 -11.53 -2.68
N ASP A 27 -9.42 -12.72 -3.13
CA ASP A 27 -8.03 -13.05 -3.45
C ASP A 27 -7.46 -12.33 -4.69
N SER A 28 -8.27 -11.55 -5.41
CA SER A 28 -7.86 -10.82 -6.62
C SER A 28 -7.78 -9.29 -6.45
N TYR A 29 -7.93 -8.77 -5.24
CA TYR A 29 -8.06 -7.32 -5.02
C TYR A 29 -6.85 -6.70 -4.32
N LEU A 30 -5.85 -6.34 -5.08
CA LEU A 30 -4.94 -5.25 -4.71
C LEU A 30 -5.65 -3.89 -4.91
N PRO A 31 -5.12 -2.80 -4.30
CA PRO A 31 -5.81 -1.51 -4.29
C PRO A 31 -6.20 -1.10 -5.71
N LYS A 32 -7.46 -1.30 -6.01
CA LYS A 32 -8.09 -0.91 -7.28
C LYS A 32 -9.22 0.04 -6.95
N THR A 33 -9.32 1.11 -7.69
CA THR A 33 -10.54 1.89 -7.67
C THR A 33 -11.62 1.11 -8.40
N VAL A 34 -12.73 0.83 -7.74
CA VAL A 34 -13.90 0.20 -8.36
C VAL A 34 -14.86 1.29 -8.78
N VAL A 35 -15.20 1.30 -10.04
CA VAL A 35 -16.23 2.18 -10.62
C VAL A 35 -17.46 1.34 -10.89
N MET A 36 -18.59 1.77 -10.35
CA MET A 36 -19.90 1.14 -10.61
C MET A 36 -20.80 2.13 -11.33
N ASP A 37 -21.29 1.75 -12.48
CA ASP A 37 -22.27 2.51 -13.26
C ASP A 37 -23.38 1.59 -13.78
N SER A 38 -24.23 2.09 -14.66
CA SER A 38 -25.33 1.32 -15.26
C SER A 38 -24.88 0.15 -16.13
N SER A 39 -23.62 0.14 -16.55
CA SER A 39 -23.03 -0.96 -17.35
C SER A 39 -22.40 -2.06 -16.47
N GLY A 40 -22.26 -1.83 -15.17
CA GLY A 40 -21.71 -2.77 -14.20
C GLY A 40 -20.50 -2.21 -13.44
N ALA A 41 -19.73 -3.12 -12.85
CA ALA A 41 -18.50 -2.78 -12.14
C ALA A 41 -17.29 -2.85 -13.08
N SER A 42 -16.47 -1.82 -13.05
CA SER A 42 -15.16 -1.78 -13.73
C SER A 42 -14.06 -1.43 -12.75
N HIS A 43 -12.83 -1.78 -13.09
CA HIS A 43 -11.67 -1.56 -12.24
C HIS A 43 -10.71 -0.56 -12.89
N VAL A 44 -10.18 0.32 -12.05
CA VAL A 44 -9.10 1.22 -12.43
C VAL A 44 -7.85 0.79 -11.67
N GLY A 45 -6.76 0.60 -12.36
CA GLY A 45 -5.48 0.28 -11.77
C GLY A 45 -4.89 1.47 -11.01
N VAL A 46 -3.77 1.21 -10.38
CA VAL A 46 -3.04 2.20 -9.59
C VAL A 46 -1.79 2.66 -10.34
N PHE A 47 -1.35 3.87 -10.04
CA PHE A 47 -0.15 4.44 -10.64
C PHE A 47 0.97 4.42 -9.61
N PRO A 48 2.18 3.96 -9.97
CA PRO A 48 3.32 3.95 -9.08
C PRO A 48 3.65 5.33 -8.54
N THR A 49 4.13 5.39 -7.32
CA THR A 49 4.54 6.62 -6.66
C THR A 49 5.87 6.41 -5.94
N SER A 50 6.75 7.41 -5.97
CA SER A 50 8.04 7.38 -5.29
C SER A 50 7.94 7.67 -3.79
N ARG A 51 6.85 8.23 -3.34
CA ARG A 51 6.53 8.53 -1.94
C ARG A 51 5.08 8.22 -1.67
N VAL A 52 4.75 7.98 -0.40
CA VAL A 52 3.38 7.77 0.03
C VAL A 52 3.06 8.72 1.17
N ASN A 53 2.30 9.76 0.87
CA ASN A 53 1.68 10.64 1.85
C ASN A 53 0.16 10.63 1.60
N PRO A 54 -0.62 9.89 2.39
CA PRO A 54 -2.05 9.73 2.16
C PRO A 54 -2.87 10.97 2.51
N LEU A 55 -2.30 11.94 3.22
CA LEU A 55 -3.04 13.14 3.64
C LEU A 55 -3.51 13.96 2.42
N GLY A 56 -4.81 14.18 2.33
CA GLY A 56 -5.42 14.92 1.21
C GLY A 56 -5.58 14.10 -0.07
N SER A 57 -5.14 12.84 -0.12
CA SER A 57 -5.26 11.99 -1.32
C SER A 57 -6.72 11.77 -1.73
N GLY A 58 -7.61 11.57 -0.78
CA GLY A 58 -9.05 11.43 -1.04
C GLY A 58 -9.69 12.70 -1.60
N ASP A 59 -9.27 13.86 -1.11
CA ASP A 59 -9.76 15.17 -1.60
C ASP A 59 -9.33 15.40 -3.04
N VAL A 60 -8.06 15.13 -3.36
CA VAL A 60 -7.53 15.22 -4.73
C VAL A 60 -8.27 14.28 -5.65
N PHE A 61 -8.44 13.01 -5.25
CA PHE A 61 -9.19 12.04 -6.06
C PHE A 61 -10.60 12.54 -6.34
N SER A 62 -11.32 12.95 -5.31
CA SER A 62 -12.72 13.41 -5.43
C SER A 62 -12.84 14.66 -6.31
N ALA A 63 -11.96 15.63 -6.14
CA ALA A 63 -11.97 16.86 -6.93
C ALA A 63 -11.69 16.59 -8.41
N VAL A 64 -10.67 15.79 -8.72
CA VAL A 64 -10.30 15.46 -10.10
C VAL A 64 -11.37 14.58 -10.75
N PHE A 65 -11.91 13.60 -10.01
CA PHE A 65 -13.01 12.78 -10.50
C PHE A 65 -14.22 13.62 -10.86
N ALA A 66 -14.67 14.50 -9.95
CA ALA A 66 -15.81 15.38 -10.18
C ALA A 66 -15.59 16.30 -11.39
N TYR A 67 -14.42 16.87 -11.53
CA TYR A 67 -14.08 17.72 -12.66
C TYR A 67 -14.21 16.99 -14.00
N TYR A 68 -13.58 15.84 -14.15
CA TYR A 68 -13.63 15.12 -15.42
C TYR A 68 -14.99 14.50 -15.71
N TRP A 69 -15.62 13.91 -14.70
CA TRP A 69 -16.91 13.24 -14.86
C TRP A 69 -18.07 14.23 -15.02
N ALA A 70 -18.18 15.19 -14.11
CA ALA A 70 -19.35 16.07 -14.06
C ALA A 70 -19.23 17.30 -14.97
N GLU A 71 -18.04 17.87 -15.10
CA GLU A 71 -17.84 19.10 -15.88
C GLU A 71 -17.37 18.82 -17.31
N ARG A 72 -16.44 17.88 -17.47
CA ARG A 72 -15.88 17.53 -18.78
C ARG A 72 -16.66 16.42 -19.49
N GLY A 73 -17.58 15.75 -18.82
CA GLY A 73 -18.45 14.73 -19.40
C GLY A 73 -17.74 13.44 -19.81
N THR A 74 -16.55 13.15 -19.24
CA THR A 74 -15.87 11.88 -19.50
C THR A 74 -16.61 10.72 -18.82
N SER A 75 -16.36 9.49 -19.28
CA SER A 75 -16.90 8.31 -18.62
C SER A 75 -16.42 8.21 -17.16
N ALA A 76 -17.23 7.58 -16.28
CA ALA A 76 -16.84 7.41 -14.88
C ALA A 76 -15.52 6.63 -14.73
N ASN A 77 -15.29 5.63 -15.58
CA ASN A 77 -14.03 4.87 -15.60
C ASN A 77 -12.83 5.74 -15.96
N GLU A 78 -12.93 6.53 -17.02
CA GLU A 78 -11.83 7.42 -17.44
C GLU A 78 -11.61 8.54 -16.42
N ALA A 79 -12.67 9.12 -15.84
CA ALA A 79 -12.55 10.10 -14.77
C ALA A 79 -11.84 9.51 -13.54
N ALA A 80 -12.18 8.28 -13.15
CA ALA A 80 -11.52 7.58 -12.04
C ALA A 80 -10.04 7.28 -12.35
N ARG A 81 -9.72 6.91 -13.60
CA ARG A 81 -8.34 6.68 -14.05
C ARG A 81 -7.51 7.96 -13.95
N LEU A 82 -8.03 9.08 -14.40
CA LEU A 82 -7.40 10.40 -14.31
C LEU A 82 -7.26 10.86 -12.84
N ALA A 83 -8.26 10.60 -12.02
CA ALA A 83 -8.23 10.89 -10.59
C ALA A 83 -7.15 10.05 -9.88
N SER A 84 -7.06 8.75 -10.17
CA SER A 84 -6.02 7.87 -9.62
C SER A 84 -4.62 8.35 -10.01
N LYS A 85 -4.43 8.75 -11.26
CA LYS A 85 -3.16 9.31 -11.75
C LYS A 85 -2.80 10.62 -11.04
N ALA A 86 -3.76 11.52 -10.87
CA ALA A 86 -3.56 12.78 -10.15
C ALA A 86 -3.22 12.55 -8.68
N THR A 87 -3.90 11.60 -8.04
CA THR A 87 -3.63 11.21 -6.65
C THR A 87 -2.22 10.65 -6.50
N SER A 88 -1.76 9.81 -7.42
CA SER A 88 -0.39 9.31 -7.45
C SER A 88 0.63 10.46 -7.52
N ALA A 89 0.40 11.46 -8.39
CA ALA A 89 1.24 12.65 -8.49
C ALA A 89 1.24 13.48 -7.20
N TRP A 90 0.07 13.61 -6.54
CA TRP A 90 -0.07 14.30 -5.28
C TRP A 90 0.73 13.64 -4.15
N VAL A 91 0.55 12.33 -3.94
CA VAL A 91 1.22 11.61 -2.85
C VAL A 91 2.74 11.49 -3.05
N SER A 92 3.21 11.66 -4.29
CA SER A 92 4.63 11.62 -4.66
C SER A 92 5.37 12.93 -4.44
N LYS A 93 4.69 14.08 -4.39
CA LYS A 93 5.30 15.42 -4.44
C LYS A 93 4.81 16.37 -3.37
N GLU A 94 5.47 17.52 -3.32
CA GLU A 94 5.02 18.72 -2.60
C GLU A 94 3.62 19.16 -3.08
N PRO A 95 2.74 19.61 -2.19
CA PRO A 95 1.29 19.57 -2.36
C PRO A 95 0.66 20.51 -3.39
N PHE A 96 1.36 21.20 -4.27
CA PHE A 96 0.77 22.27 -5.08
C PHE A 96 0.86 22.15 -6.62
N GLN A 97 1.16 20.97 -7.19
CA GLN A 97 1.35 20.84 -8.63
C GLN A 97 0.58 19.67 -9.28
N VAL A 98 -0.70 19.55 -8.96
CA VAL A 98 -1.49 18.40 -9.47
C VAL A 98 -2.18 18.68 -10.79
N ILE A 99 -2.63 19.89 -11.04
CA ILE A 99 -3.35 20.26 -12.28
C ILE A 99 -2.78 21.57 -12.83
N ASN A 100 -2.44 21.61 -14.13
CA ASN A 100 -2.03 22.84 -14.78
C ASN A 100 -3.24 23.75 -15.11
N LYS A 101 -2.98 24.94 -15.61
CA LYS A 101 -4.01 25.94 -15.95
C LYS A 101 -4.98 25.47 -17.04
N GLU A 102 -4.55 24.53 -17.88
CA GLU A 102 -5.35 23.93 -18.95
C GLU A 102 -6.18 22.72 -18.43
N GLY A 103 -6.14 22.43 -17.14
CA GLY A 103 -6.85 21.31 -16.53
C GLY A 103 -6.22 19.94 -16.77
N ASN A 104 -4.96 19.91 -17.23
CA ASN A 104 -4.23 18.66 -17.42
C ASN A 104 -3.54 18.23 -16.13
N VAL A 105 -3.61 16.93 -15.83
CA VAL A 105 -2.87 16.35 -14.73
C VAL A 105 -1.39 16.32 -15.09
N VAL A 106 -0.57 17.04 -14.33
CA VAL A 106 0.88 16.99 -14.47
C VAL A 106 1.40 15.86 -13.60
N SER A 107 1.77 14.76 -14.21
CA SER A 107 2.49 13.66 -13.55
C SER A 107 3.91 13.60 -14.10
N PRO A 108 4.91 13.61 -13.23
CA PRO A 108 6.30 13.61 -13.73
C PRO A 108 6.83 12.26 -14.20
N ASP A 109 6.37 11.15 -13.64
CA ASP A 109 7.08 9.87 -13.84
C ASP A 109 6.22 8.61 -13.98
N SER A 110 4.91 8.67 -13.94
CA SER A 110 4.12 7.44 -14.07
C SER A 110 3.59 7.27 -15.48
N SER A 111 4.29 6.50 -16.28
CA SER A 111 3.93 6.23 -17.66
C SER A 111 2.84 5.19 -17.85
N SER A 112 2.58 4.32 -16.87
CA SER A 112 1.61 3.23 -17.03
C SER A 112 0.81 2.95 -15.78
N GLU A 113 -0.45 2.62 -15.98
CA GLU A 113 -1.37 2.08 -15.01
C GLU A 113 -0.94 0.68 -14.60
N ILE A 114 -0.98 0.38 -13.31
CA ILE A 114 -0.61 -0.93 -12.77
C ILE A 114 -1.85 -1.64 -12.24
N TYR A 115 -2.06 -2.85 -12.74
CA TYR A 115 -2.95 -3.83 -12.14
C TYR A 115 -2.06 -4.84 -11.42
N ALA A 116 -1.94 -4.71 -10.10
CA ALA A 116 -1.06 -5.60 -9.35
C ALA A 116 -1.82 -6.89 -9.01
N GLU A 117 -1.29 -8.02 -9.45
CA GLU A 117 -1.55 -9.32 -8.87
C GLU A 117 -0.90 -9.36 -7.48
N SER A 118 -1.35 -10.26 -6.61
CA SER A 118 -1.03 -10.27 -5.18
C SER A 118 0.44 -10.00 -4.83
N VAL A 119 0.70 -8.89 -4.15
CA VAL A 119 2.01 -8.62 -3.52
C VAL A 119 2.14 -9.48 -2.28
N PHE A 120 3.33 -9.99 -2.04
CA PHE A 120 3.67 -10.73 -0.84
C PHE A 120 4.58 -9.87 0.04
N VAL A 121 4.08 -9.47 1.22
CA VAL A 121 4.80 -8.62 2.18
C VAL A 121 5.18 -9.44 3.39
N TYR A 122 6.45 -9.40 3.76
CA TYR A 122 6.95 -9.94 5.03
C TYR A 122 6.92 -8.85 6.10
N ILE A 123 6.42 -9.16 7.30
CA ILE A 123 6.48 -8.25 8.45
C ILE A 123 7.64 -8.66 9.34
N ALA A 124 8.70 -7.83 9.37
CA ALA A 124 9.81 -7.96 10.29
C ALA A 124 9.54 -7.10 11.53
N ALA A 125 9.35 -7.70 12.69
CA ALA A 125 8.96 -6.97 13.89
C ALA A 125 9.19 -7.77 15.18
N PRO A 126 9.45 -7.11 16.33
CA PRO A 126 9.34 -7.74 17.62
C PRO A 126 7.87 -8.06 17.95
N PHE A 127 7.64 -9.11 18.75
CA PHE A 127 6.30 -9.52 19.18
C PHE A 127 6.29 -10.03 20.62
N PHE A 128 7.21 -9.57 21.43
CA PHE A 128 7.41 -10.04 22.82
C PHE A 128 6.41 -9.39 23.78
N THR A 129 6.06 -8.13 23.57
CA THR A 129 5.08 -7.38 24.37
C THR A 129 3.70 -7.35 23.73
N VAL A 130 2.69 -6.97 24.53
CA VAL A 130 1.32 -6.77 24.02
C VAL A 130 1.27 -5.63 22.98
N ALA A 131 2.00 -4.55 23.24
CA ALA A 131 2.03 -3.39 22.31
C ALA A 131 2.65 -3.75 20.97
N GLU A 132 3.75 -4.50 20.97
CA GLU A 132 4.38 -4.97 19.72
C GLU A 132 3.45 -5.89 18.94
N ARG A 133 2.83 -6.86 19.57
CA ARG A 133 1.85 -7.75 18.93
C ARG A 133 0.66 -6.98 18.36
N TRP A 134 0.18 -5.97 19.08
CA TRP A 134 -0.89 -5.12 18.59
C TRP A 134 -0.47 -4.32 17.34
N SER A 135 0.73 -3.76 17.33
CA SER A 135 1.30 -3.03 16.18
C SER A 135 1.47 -3.94 14.96
N VAL A 136 1.97 -5.15 15.17
CA VAL A 136 2.08 -6.18 14.11
C VAL A 136 0.71 -6.50 13.53
N GLU A 137 -0.31 -6.76 14.37
CA GLU A 137 -1.64 -7.12 13.90
C GLU A 137 -2.36 -5.96 13.20
N LEU A 138 -2.14 -4.71 13.64
CA LEU A 138 -2.62 -3.51 12.96
C LEU A 138 -2.06 -3.43 11.53
N CYS A 139 -0.75 -3.53 11.37
CA CYS A 139 -0.10 -3.50 10.06
C CYS A 139 -0.51 -4.70 9.19
N ARG A 140 -0.57 -5.89 9.78
CA ARG A 140 -0.98 -7.12 9.09
C ARG A 140 -2.40 -7.04 8.56
N THR A 141 -3.33 -6.56 9.37
CA THR A 141 -4.73 -6.35 8.96
C THR A 141 -4.81 -5.32 7.83
N ALA A 142 -4.16 -4.17 8.00
CA ALA A 142 -4.16 -3.13 6.98
C ALA A 142 -3.58 -3.61 5.63
N LEU A 143 -2.48 -4.35 5.64
CA LEU A 143 -1.90 -4.95 4.42
C LEU A 143 -2.88 -5.93 3.75
N LYS A 144 -3.56 -6.77 4.54
CA LYS A 144 -4.55 -7.74 4.04
C LYS A 144 -5.80 -7.05 3.47
N ASP A 145 -6.28 -6.01 4.14
CA ASP A 145 -7.43 -5.23 3.66
C ASP A 145 -7.13 -4.52 2.33
N LEU A 146 -5.86 -4.20 2.09
CA LEU A 146 -5.37 -3.68 0.82
C LEU A 146 -5.08 -4.78 -0.22
N GLY A 147 -5.30 -6.05 0.10
CA GLY A 147 -5.19 -7.19 -0.80
C GLY A 147 -3.82 -7.86 -0.86
N ALA A 148 -2.86 -7.46 -0.03
CA ALA A 148 -1.55 -8.10 0.01
C ALA A 148 -1.62 -9.48 0.68
N LYS A 149 -0.81 -10.42 0.20
CA LYS A 149 -0.43 -11.60 0.97
C LYS A 149 0.58 -11.19 2.02
N VAL A 150 0.41 -11.64 3.24
CA VAL A 150 1.25 -11.22 4.36
C VAL A 150 1.82 -12.43 5.05
N PHE A 151 3.13 -12.44 5.23
CA PHE A 151 3.81 -13.36 6.14
C PHE A 151 4.23 -12.60 7.40
N SER A 152 3.88 -13.15 8.53
CA SER A 152 4.28 -12.64 9.84
C SER A 152 4.81 -13.80 10.68
N PRO A 153 6.05 -13.78 11.12
CA PRO A 153 6.66 -14.86 11.90
C PRO A 153 5.77 -15.40 13.02
N LEU A 154 5.19 -14.50 13.80
CA LEU A 154 4.32 -14.89 14.91
C LEU A 154 3.10 -15.71 14.50
N GLN A 155 2.43 -15.34 13.39
CA GLN A 155 1.20 -15.98 12.97
C GLN A 155 1.42 -17.19 12.05
N ASP A 156 2.48 -17.16 11.25
CA ASP A 156 2.71 -18.16 10.21
C ASP A 156 3.68 -19.26 10.65
N VAL A 157 4.60 -18.97 11.60
CA VAL A 157 5.55 -19.94 12.16
C VAL A 157 5.26 -20.18 13.65
N GLY A 158 5.07 -19.11 14.42
CA GLY A 158 4.78 -19.17 15.85
C GLY A 158 6.03 -19.32 16.71
N TRP A 159 5.82 -19.83 17.94
CA TRP A 159 6.89 -20.07 18.90
C TRP A 159 7.53 -21.44 18.71
N GLY A 160 8.84 -21.51 18.81
CA GLY A 160 9.55 -22.78 18.68
C GLY A 160 11.04 -22.65 18.97
N PRO A 161 11.79 -23.76 18.89
CA PRO A 161 13.24 -23.74 19.03
C PRO A 161 13.89 -22.97 17.87
N PRO A 162 14.99 -22.24 18.11
CA PRO A 162 15.65 -21.39 17.10
C PRO A 162 15.98 -22.12 15.79
N GLU A 163 16.38 -23.38 15.86
CA GLU A 163 16.73 -24.23 14.72
C GLU A 163 15.55 -24.55 13.81
N TYR A 164 14.32 -24.38 14.28
CA TYR A 164 13.10 -24.52 13.51
C TYR A 164 12.58 -23.16 13.02
N VAL A 165 12.48 -22.17 13.93
CA VAL A 165 11.85 -20.86 13.67
C VAL A 165 12.69 -20.06 12.66
N ALA A 166 13.99 -19.92 12.89
CA ALA A 166 14.82 -19.05 12.06
C ALA A 166 14.90 -19.49 10.57
N PRO A 167 15.06 -20.79 10.22
CA PRO A 167 14.98 -21.20 8.83
C PRO A 167 13.60 -20.98 8.20
N ALA A 168 12.51 -21.16 8.96
CA ALA A 168 11.15 -20.96 8.46
C ALA A 168 10.86 -19.48 8.17
N ASP A 169 11.26 -18.58 9.07
CA ASP A 169 11.13 -17.13 8.88
C ASP A 169 11.94 -16.65 7.66
N LEU A 170 13.18 -17.09 7.53
CA LEU A 170 14.01 -16.75 6.37
C LEU A 170 13.45 -17.34 5.07
N ALA A 171 12.81 -18.50 5.10
CA ALA A 171 12.15 -19.06 3.94
C ALA A 171 10.93 -18.22 3.51
N GLY A 172 10.17 -17.69 4.47
CA GLY A 172 9.09 -16.75 4.22
C GLY A 172 9.60 -15.41 3.67
N LEU A 173 10.66 -14.88 4.27
CA LEU A 173 11.30 -13.64 3.85
C LEU A 173 11.82 -13.70 2.41
N LYS A 174 12.46 -14.79 2.01
CA LYS A 174 12.96 -15.00 0.63
C LYS A 174 11.89 -14.94 -0.44
N GLN A 175 10.66 -15.24 -0.11
CA GLN A 175 9.53 -15.21 -1.04
C GLN A 175 8.85 -13.84 -1.10
N ALA A 176 9.21 -12.92 -0.20
CA ALA A 176 8.58 -11.62 -0.12
C ALA A 176 8.99 -10.70 -1.28
N HIS A 177 8.02 -9.93 -1.75
CA HIS A 177 8.26 -8.85 -2.71
C HIS A 177 8.70 -7.55 -2.02
N SER A 178 8.39 -7.41 -0.73
CA SER A 178 8.88 -6.31 0.13
C SER A 178 8.84 -6.72 1.60
N VAL A 179 9.58 -6.00 2.42
CA VAL A 179 9.56 -6.13 3.88
C VAL A 179 8.98 -4.87 4.50
N LEU A 180 7.97 -5.02 5.37
CA LEU A 180 7.54 -3.98 6.30
C LEU A 180 8.19 -4.25 7.65
N ALA A 181 9.06 -3.36 8.09
CA ALA A 181 9.81 -3.49 9.34
C ALA A 181 9.29 -2.52 10.40
N LEU A 182 8.96 -3.02 11.59
CA LEU A 182 8.64 -2.19 12.75
C LEU A 182 9.92 -1.96 13.55
N LEU A 183 10.39 -0.70 13.54
CA LEU A 183 11.74 -0.34 13.99
C LEU A 183 11.79 0.23 15.41
N ASP A 184 10.64 0.44 16.05
CA ASP A 184 10.63 0.93 17.43
C ASP A 184 11.32 -0.08 18.36
N GLY A 185 12.37 0.36 19.05
CA GLY A 185 13.18 -0.48 19.92
C GLY A 185 14.34 -1.23 19.26
N LEU A 186 14.48 -1.23 17.94
CA LEU A 186 15.58 -1.86 17.18
C LEU A 186 15.89 -3.30 17.64
N ASP A 187 14.88 -4.16 17.63
CA ASP A 187 15.04 -5.56 17.98
C ASP A 187 16.08 -6.26 17.11
N SER A 188 16.94 -7.07 17.73
CA SER A 188 18.06 -7.72 17.06
C SER A 188 17.62 -8.71 15.96
N GLY A 189 16.52 -9.43 16.17
CA GLY A 189 15.95 -10.34 15.19
C GLY A 189 15.47 -9.58 13.95
N THR A 190 14.72 -8.52 14.18
CA THR A 190 14.25 -7.61 13.14
C THR A 190 15.44 -7.03 12.34
N MET A 191 16.50 -6.58 13.03
CA MET A 191 17.69 -6.06 12.36
C MET A 191 18.40 -7.11 11.49
N TYR A 192 18.47 -8.35 11.96
CA TYR A 192 19.02 -9.45 11.18
C TYR A 192 18.22 -9.69 9.89
N GLU A 193 16.88 -9.74 10.00
CA GLU A 193 15.98 -9.91 8.87
C GLU A 193 16.11 -8.78 7.84
N LEU A 194 16.23 -7.53 8.30
CA LEU A 194 16.45 -6.38 7.42
C LEU A 194 17.79 -6.47 6.67
N GLY A 195 18.85 -6.81 7.36
CA GLY A 195 20.17 -7.01 6.74
C GLY A 195 20.12 -8.12 5.69
N TYR A 196 19.42 -9.21 6.01
CA TYR A 196 19.22 -10.30 5.08
C TYR A 196 18.38 -9.89 3.85
N ALA A 197 17.24 -9.20 4.06
CA ALA A 197 16.40 -8.69 2.98
C ALA A 197 17.18 -7.76 2.04
N THR A 198 17.95 -6.83 2.61
CA THR A 198 18.80 -5.89 1.86
C THR A 198 19.85 -6.65 1.02
N ALA A 199 20.49 -7.65 1.57
CA ALA A 199 21.48 -8.47 0.87
C ALA A 199 20.88 -9.30 -0.28
N GLN A 200 19.57 -9.63 -0.20
CA GLN A 200 18.83 -10.31 -1.26
C GLN A 200 18.19 -9.33 -2.27
N GLY A 201 18.39 -8.02 -2.11
CA GLY A 201 17.78 -7.00 -2.97
C GLY A 201 16.28 -6.81 -2.75
N ILE A 202 15.71 -7.35 -1.67
CA ILE A 202 14.30 -7.19 -1.32
C ILE A 202 14.12 -5.80 -0.70
N PRO A 203 13.21 -4.95 -1.23
CA PRO A 203 13.01 -3.62 -0.70
C PRO A 203 12.46 -3.64 0.74
N VAL A 204 13.03 -2.76 1.56
CA VAL A 204 12.68 -2.60 2.97
C VAL A 204 11.96 -1.27 3.18
N VAL A 205 10.81 -1.33 3.82
CA VAL A 205 10.06 -0.17 4.31
C VAL A 205 9.99 -0.24 5.83
N GLY A 206 10.50 0.78 6.49
CA GLY A 206 10.54 0.87 7.95
C GLY A 206 9.43 1.76 8.50
N LEU A 207 8.78 1.33 9.55
CA LEU A 207 7.94 2.13 10.43
C LEU A 207 8.72 2.41 11.71
N ALA A 208 9.04 3.69 11.96
CA ALA A 208 9.64 4.18 13.18
C ALA A 208 8.75 5.28 13.75
N SER A 209 7.84 4.93 14.63
CA SER A 209 6.84 5.84 15.21
C SER A 209 7.50 6.86 16.14
N ASP A 210 8.51 6.45 16.87
CA ASP A 210 9.36 7.30 17.70
C ASP A 210 10.83 7.18 17.27
N LYS A 211 11.32 8.17 16.54
CA LYS A 211 12.70 8.21 16.05
C LYS A 211 13.73 8.67 17.11
N ARG A 212 13.29 9.04 18.30
CA ARG A 212 14.20 9.54 19.34
C ARG A 212 15.11 8.42 19.84
N GLY A 213 16.41 8.66 19.73
CA GLY A 213 17.43 7.70 20.18
C GLY A 213 17.62 6.48 19.27
N LEU A 214 16.95 6.40 18.13
CA LEU A 214 17.18 5.33 17.16
C LEU A 214 18.34 5.71 16.22
N ASP A 215 19.31 4.83 16.10
CA ASP A 215 20.32 4.91 15.04
C ASP A 215 19.84 4.13 13.81
N LEU A 216 19.33 4.86 12.83
CA LEU A 216 18.84 4.32 11.58
C LEU A 216 19.82 4.46 10.41
N THR A 217 21.06 4.86 10.70
CA THR A 217 22.07 5.18 9.67
C THR A 217 22.29 4.04 8.69
N MET A 218 22.52 2.82 9.18
CA MET A 218 22.75 1.66 8.32
C MET A 218 21.51 1.26 7.52
N ILE A 219 20.35 1.35 8.12
CA ILE A 219 19.07 0.99 7.49
C ILE A 219 18.74 1.97 6.37
N ALA A 220 18.74 3.27 6.69
CA ALA A 220 18.45 4.33 5.71
C ALA A 220 19.52 4.43 4.62
N GLY A 221 20.79 4.30 4.99
CA GLY A 221 21.93 4.37 4.05
C GLY A 221 21.95 3.22 3.04
N ASN A 222 21.31 2.09 3.34
CA ASN A 222 21.15 0.97 2.42
C ASN A 222 19.82 0.97 1.66
N GLY A 223 19.16 2.13 1.58
CA GLY A 223 17.99 2.32 0.71
C GLY A 223 16.64 1.99 1.33
N ALA A 224 16.58 1.67 2.63
CA ALA A 224 15.31 1.50 3.30
C ALA A 224 14.53 2.82 3.38
N ARG A 225 13.23 2.75 3.16
CA ARG A 225 12.32 3.90 3.19
C ARG A 225 11.64 3.95 4.55
N ILE A 226 11.87 5.02 5.33
CA ILE A 226 11.44 5.09 6.73
C ILE A 226 10.32 6.11 6.92
N HIS A 227 9.20 5.65 7.43
CA HIS A 227 8.01 6.43 7.75
C HIS A 227 7.79 6.54 9.26
N GLY A 228 7.17 7.64 9.69
CA GLY A 228 6.73 7.83 11.07
C GLY A 228 5.28 7.38 11.31
N GLU A 229 4.53 7.15 10.23
CA GLU A 229 3.10 6.86 10.29
C GLU A 229 2.78 5.48 9.69
N PRO A 230 1.97 4.66 10.39
CA PRO A 230 1.63 3.30 9.94
C PRO A 230 1.00 3.26 8.55
N SER A 231 0.07 4.18 8.26
CA SER A 231 -0.58 4.24 6.95
C SER A 231 0.42 4.44 5.81
N SER A 232 1.35 5.39 5.97
CA SER A 232 2.40 5.64 4.97
C SER A 232 3.30 4.43 4.78
N ALA A 233 3.70 3.75 5.86
CA ALA A 233 4.56 2.57 5.79
C ALA A 233 3.86 1.39 5.10
N VAL A 234 2.60 1.13 5.45
CA VAL A 234 1.78 0.06 4.86
C VAL A 234 1.59 0.26 3.36
N TYR A 235 1.19 1.47 2.93
CA TYR A 235 1.05 1.76 1.50
C TYR A 235 2.38 1.65 0.75
N ASP A 236 3.46 2.21 1.31
CA ASP A 236 4.78 2.15 0.66
C ASP A 236 5.31 0.71 0.56
N ALA A 237 5.08 -0.14 1.56
CA ALA A 237 5.46 -1.55 1.49
C ALA A 237 4.76 -2.26 0.32
N ILE A 238 3.49 -1.99 0.09
CA ILE A 238 2.77 -2.51 -1.07
C ILE A 238 3.36 -1.97 -2.38
N TRP A 239 3.62 -0.67 -2.47
CA TRP A 239 4.21 -0.06 -3.67
C TRP A 239 5.58 -0.62 -4.01
N GLN A 240 6.45 -0.75 -3.01
CA GLN A 240 7.78 -1.33 -3.22
C GLN A 240 7.67 -2.80 -3.66
N GLY A 241 6.74 -3.55 -3.08
CA GLY A 241 6.46 -4.92 -3.49
C GLY A 241 5.96 -5.03 -4.94
N ILE A 242 5.08 -4.14 -5.37
CA ILE A 242 4.60 -4.06 -6.77
C ILE A 242 5.77 -3.79 -7.73
N ILE A 243 6.60 -2.81 -7.39
CA ILE A 243 7.73 -2.42 -8.24
C ILE A 243 8.72 -3.60 -8.33
N HIS A 244 9.06 -4.19 -7.19
CA HIS A 244 10.02 -5.29 -7.12
C HIS A 244 9.53 -6.54 -7.87
N SER A 245 8.28 -6.95 -7.69
CA SER A 245 7.71 -8.14 -8.36
C SER A 245 7.82 -8.08 -9.88
N ARG A 246 7.81 -6.88 -10.46
CA ARG A 246 7.96 -6.64 -11.90
C ARG A 246 9.40 -6.68 -12.39
N THR A 247 10.35 -6.41 -11.49
CA THR A 247 11.77 -6.42 -11.84
C THR A 247 12.32 -7.85 -11.87
N ILE A 248 11.70 -8.77 -11.12
CA ILE A 248 12.12 -10.17 -11.02
C ILE A 248 11.30 -11.12 -11.90
N SER A 249 10.24 -10.63 -12.55
CA SER A 249 9.44 -11.37 -13.56
C SER A 249 10.02 -11.21 -14.95
#